data_ecb1751ee0cb5fbd662f10f794f91c08
#
_entry.id   ecb1751ee0cb5fbd662f10f794f91c08
#
_cell.length_a   1.000
_cell.length_b   1.000
_cell.length_c   1.000
_cell.angle_alpha   90.00
_cell.angle_beta   90.00
_cell.angle_gamma   90.00
#
_symmetry.space_group_name_H-M   'P 1'
#
loop_
_entity.id
_entity.type
_entity.pdbx_description
1 polymer ?
#
loop_
_entity_poly.entity_id
_entity_poly.type
_entity_poly.pdbx_seq_one_letter_code
_entity_poly.pdbx_strand_id
1 'polypeptide(L)'
;TNEGGTRRVAVVLVVLAALGLIASSVAAEGAVLLSLAARVVGLVLALGLGHYALGSTTRALVLTETRGHPVPAAQRGVLFMNLKSGGGKAERFDLPGECRKRGIELVILEPGEDLLQSVLDKATSGVNVLGMAGGDGSQAMVGTVAAELGLPMVVVPAGTRNHLALDLGLDRTDVVGALDAYGEAVER
;
A
#
# COMPACT_ATOMS: atom_id res chain seq x y z
N THR A 1 6.27 25.89 13.48
CA THR A 1 6.62 24.79 12.56
C THR A 1 6.30 25.19 11.14
N ASN A 2 7.35 25.42 10.32
CA ASN A 2 7.31 26.20 9.08
C ASN A 2 7.24 25.33 7.80
N GLU A 3 6.64 24.13 7.88
CA GLU A 3 6.58 23.18 6.75
C GLU A 3 5.65 23.63 5.60
N GLY A 4 4.57 24.35 5.94
CA GLY A 4 3.68 24.91 4.94
C GLY A 4 4.31 26.03 4.09
N GLY A 5 5.27 26.75 4.65
CA GLY A 5 6.03 27.79 3.97
C GLY A 5 6.99 27.22 2.93
N THR A 6 7.76 26.21 3.30
CA THR A 6 8.76 25.58 2.41
C THR A 6 8.10 24.89 1.21
N ARG A 7 6.94 24.28 1.39
CA ARG A 7 6.17 23.64 0.30
C ARG A 7 5.60 24.66 -0.69
N ARG A 8 5.08 25.79 -0.19
CA ARG A 8 4.62 26.90 -1.03
C ARG A 8 5.76 27.54 -1.82
N VAL A 9 6.93 27.71 -1.19
CA VAL A 9 8.14 28.21 -1.84
C VAL A 9 8.61 27.26 -2.95
N ALA A 10 8.63 25.94 -2.71
CA ALA A 10 9.00 24.96 -3.72
C ALA A 10 8.05 24.97 -4.93
N VAL A 11 6.74 25.03 -4.70
CA VAL A 11 5.74 25.13 -5.79
C VAL A 11 5.91 26.44 -6.58
N VAL A 12 6.12 27.57 -5.91
CA VAL A 12 6.35 28.86 -6.57
C VAL A 12 7.62 28.81 -7.42
N LEU A 13 8.71 28.22 -6.93
CA LEU A 13 9.94 28.07 -7.67
C LEU A 13 9.80 27.20 -8.91
N VAL A 14 9.03 26.11 -8.83
CA VAL A 14 8.74 25.25 -9.99
C VAL A 14 7.91 26.01 -11.04
N VAL A 15 6.91 26.77 -10.61
CA VAL A 15 6.09 27.59 -11.52
C VAL A 15 6.92 28.67 -12.18
N LEU A 16 7.79 29.36 -11.43
CA LEU A 16 8.69 30.40 -11.98
C LEU A 16 9.72 29.82 -12.96
N ALA A 17 10.27 28.62 -12.66
CA ALA A 17 11.16 27.93 -13.58
C ALA A 17 10.43 27.51 -14.88
N ALA A 18 9.21 27.04 -14.81
CA ALA A 18 8.40 26.71 -15.99
C ALA A 18 8.06 27.95 -16.83
N LEU A 19 7.71 29.07 -16.20
CA LEU A 19 7.44 30.32 -16.88
C LEU A 19 8.72 30.91 -17.53
N GLY A 20 9.89 30.79 -16.87
CA GLY A 20 11.17 31.18 -17.42
C GLY A 20 11.56 30.36 -18.66
N LEU A 21 11.28 29.06 -18.66
CA LEU A 21 11.47 28.17 -19.81
C LEU A 21 10.60 28.56 -21.01
N ILE A 22 9.34 28.93 -20.75
CA ILE A 22 8.41 29.40 -21.81
C ILE A 22 8.87 30.74 -22.38
N ALA A 23 9.28 31.69 -21.53
CA ALA A 23 9.76 33.00 -21.96
C ALA A 23 11.07 32.90 -22.77
N SER A 24 11.99 32.01 -22.40
CA SER A 24 13.24 31.78 -23.14
C SER A 24 12.99 31.13 -24.51
N SER A 25 11.87 30.44 -24.71
CA SER A 25 11.53 29.81 -25.99
C SER A 25 11.10 30.81 -27.06
N VAL A 26 10.63 32.00 -26.66
CA VAL A 26 10.15 33.04 -27.57
C VAL A 26 11.30 33.97 -28.04
N ALA A 27 12.41 34.03 -27.28
CA ALA A 27 13.48 35.00 -27.51
C ALA A 27 14.69 34.48 -28.32
N ALA A 28 14.70 33.20 -28.77
CA ALA A 28 15.93 32.59 -29.29
C ALA A 28 15.83 32.07 -30.73
N GLU A 29 15.97 32.90 -31.73
CA GLU A 29 16.24 32.52 -33.12
C GLU A 29 17.69 32.08 -33.41
N GLY A 30 18.60 32.06 -32.43
CA GLY A 30 20.04 31.85 -32.69
C GLY A 30 20.74 30.72 -31.93
N ALA A 31 20.11 30.04 -30.94
CA ALA A 31 20.83 29.09 -30.08
C ALA A 31 19.99 27.85 -29.74
N VAL A 32 19.54 27.11 -30.75
CA VAL A 32 18.68 25.94 -30.60
C VAL A 32 19.23 24.87 -29.64
N LEU A 33 20.55 24.61 -29.73
CA LEU A 33 21.20 23.61 -28.85
C LEU A 33 21.27 24.07 -27.39
N LEU A 34 21.57 25.34 -27.14
CA LEU A 34 21.64 25.87 -25.79
C LEU A 34 20.26 25.95 -25.13
N SER A 35 19.24 26.30 -25.90
CA SER A 35 17.85 26.35 -25.43
C SER A 35 17.30 24.91 -25.14
N LEU A 36 17.68 23.92 -25.93
CA LEU A 36 17.32 22.53 -25.71
C LEU A 36 17.99 21.99 -24.44
N ALA A 37 19.28 22.24 -24.25
CA ALA A 37 19.98 21.81 -23.03
C ALA A 37 19.39 22.47 -21.77
N ALA A 38 19.06 23.76 -21.80
CA ALA A 38 18.42 24.46 -20.69
C ALA A 38 17.02 23.87 -20.35
N ARG A 39 16.23 23.45 -21.37
CA ARG A 39 14.94 22.83 -21.20
C ARG A 39 15.09 21.44 -20.56
N VAL A 40 16.04 20.61 -21.00
CA VAL A 40 16.32 19.30 -20.44
C VAL A 40 16.73 19.39 -18.97
N VAL A 41 17.67 20.31 -18.66
CA VAL A 41 18.11 20.56 -17.27
C VAL A 41 16.93 21.03 -16.40
N GLY A 42 16.13 21.97 -16.89
CA GLY A 42 14.94 22.44 -16.17
C GLY A 42 13.92 21.34 -15.89
N LEU A 43 13.68 20.45 -16.87
CA LEU A 43 12.80 19.30 -16.72
C LEU A 43 13.33 18.30 -15.68
N VAL A 44 14.62 17.97 -15.73
CA VAL A 44 15.28 17.08 -14.77
C VAL A 44 15.21 17.64 -13.34
N LEU A 45 15.46 18.95 -13.19
CA LEU A 45 15.34 19.62 -11.90
C LEU A 45 13.88 19.64 -11.39
N ALA A 46 12.92 19.91 -12.26
CA ALA A 46 11.49 19.90 -11.90
C ALA A 46 11.02 18.49 -11.48
N LEU A 47 11.43 17.45 -12.20
CA LEU A 47 11.14 16.06 -11.86
C LEU A 47 11.84 15.64 -10.56
N GLY A 48 13.09 16.03 -10.36
CA GLY A 48 13.85 15.75 -9.13
C GLY A 48 13.24 16.43 -7.91
N LEU A 49 12.88 17.70 -8.01
CA LEU A 49 12.20 18.44 -6.94
C LEU A 49 10.79 17.91 -6.67
N GLY A 50 10.07 17.54 -7.72
CA GLY A 50 8.75 16.89 -7.59
C GLY A 50 8.84 15.54 -6.85
N HIS A 51 9.81 14.71 -7.23
CA HIS A 51 10.07 13.43 -6.56
C HIS A 51 10.50 13.63 -5.09
N TYR A 52 11.35 14.60 -4.82
CA TYR A 52 11.76 14.94 -3.45
C TYR A 52 10.59 15.46 -2.61
N ALA A 53 9.77 16.36 -3.15
CA ALA A 53 8.61 16.92 -2.44
C ALA A 53 7.51 15.87 -2.16
N LEU A 54 7.28 14.95 -3.10
CA LEU A 54 6.31 13.86 -2.93
C LEU A 54 6.86 12.75 -2.02
N GLY A 55 8.11 12.38 -2.16
CA GLY A 55 8.74 11.34 -1.35
C GLY A 55 8.88 11.72 0.13
N SER A 56 9.10 12.99 0.44
CA SER A 56 9.16 13.46 1.83
C SER A 56 7.80 13.48 2.51
N THR A 57 6.71 13.71 1.76
CA THR A 57 5.36 13.75 2.31
C THR A 57 4.87 12.35 2.70
N THR A 58 5.18 11.33 1.89
CA THR A 58 4.81 9.94 2.19
C THR A 58 5.57 9.42 3.40
N ARG A 59 6.86 9.73 3.53
CA ARG A 59 7.66 9.37 4.72
C ARG A 59 7.18 10.05 6.00
N ALA A 60 6.82 11.34 5.94
CA ALA A 60 6.34 12.09 7.09
C ALA A 60 4.98 11.57 7.59
N LEU A 61 4.06 11.22 6.69
CA LEU A 61 2.76 10.62 7.04
C LEU A 61 2.93 9.25 7.70
N VAL A 62 3.79 8.39 7.16
CA VAL A 62 4.07 7.05 7.74
C VAL A 62 4.73 7.15 9.12
N LEU A 63 5.58 8.15 9.36
CA LEU A 63 6.26 8.29 10.66
C LEU A 63 5.41 8.96 11.75
N THR A 64 4.31 9.62 11.40
CA THR A 64 3.47 10.34 12.38
C THR A 64 2.34 9.47 12.94
N GLU A 65 1.97 8.39 12.28
CA GLU A 65 0.88 7.50 12.69
C GLU A 65 1.30 6.16 13.33
N THR A 66 2.57 5.96 13.65
CA THR A 66 3.08 4.68 14.17
C THR A 66 2.83 4.42 15.66
N ARG A 67 1.88 5.12 16.29
CA ARG A 67 1.28 4.63 17.54
C ARG A 67 0.03 3.85 17.21
N GLY A 68 0.21 2.63 16.70
CA GLY A 68 -0.91 1.74 16.52
C GLY A 68 -1.63 1.45 17.84
N HIS A 69 -2.91 1.19 17.76
CA HIS A 69 -3.71 0.82 18.92
C HIS A 69 -3.60 -0.69 19.13
N PRO A 70 -3.41 -1.19 20.36
CA PRO A 70 -3.44 -2.62 20.59
C PRO A 70 -4.83 -3.19 20.27
N VAL A 71 -4.86 -4.24 19.48
CA VAL A 71 -6.07 -4.95 19.09
C VAL A 71 -6.07 -6.31 19.81
N PRO A 72 -7.17 -6.70 20.47
CA PRO A 72 -7.25 -7.98 21.13
C PRO A 72 -7.19 -9.12 20.12
N ALA A 73 -6.77 -10.30 20.58
CA ALA A 73 -6.74 -11.51 19.76
C ALA A 73 -8.08 -11.79 19.09
N ALA A 74 -8.04 -12.28 17.88
CA ALA A 74 -9.22 -12.68 17.14
C ALA A 74 -9.97 -13.81 17.87
N GLN A 75 -11.24 -13.60 18.17
CA GLN A 75 -12.10 -14.66 18.70
C GLN A 75 -12.64 -15.54 17.56
N ARG A 76 -12.94 -14.94 16.42
CA ARG A 76 -13.38 -15.58 15.19
C ARG A 76 -12.72 -14.91 14.00
N GLY A 77 -11.49 -15.31 13.74
CA GLY A 77 -10.72 -14.83 12.58
C GLY A 77 -10.96 -15.69 11.35
N VAL A 78 -11.14 -15.07 10.19
CA VAL A 78 -11.22 -15.75 8.89
C VAL A 78 -10.12 -15.25 7.96
N LEU A 79 -9.46 -16.17 7.25
CA LEU A 79 -8.50 -15.88 6.21
C LEU A 79 -9.03 -16.34 4.85
N PHE A 80 -9.21 -15.41 3.94
CA PHE A 80 -9.45 -15.72 2.53
C PHE A 80 -8.12 -15.99 1.83
N MET A 81 -8.06 -17.05 1.04
CA MET A 81 -6.82 -17.48 0.43
C MET A 81 -7.00 -17.84 -1.04
N ASN A 82 -6.17 -17.25 -1.91
CA ASN A 82 -6.04 -17.67 -3.29
C ASN A 82 -4.78 -18.52 -3.45
N LEU A 83 -4.93 -19.85 -3.56
CA LEU A 83 -3.80 -20.79 -3.67
C LEU A 83 -2.91 -20.53 -4.89
N LYS A 84 -3.47 -19.98 -5.97
CA LYS A 84 -2.72 -19.68 -7.20
C LYS A 84 -1.96 -18.37 -7.14
N SER A 85 -2.18 -17.56 -6.12
CA SER A 85 -1.50 -16.27 -5.96
C SER A 85 -0.01 -16.41 -5.70
N GLY A 86 0.79 -15.48 -6.23
CA GLY A 86 2.21 -15.39 -5.93
C GLY A 86 3.05 -16.63 -6.28
N GLY A 87 2.62 -17.42 -7.28
CA GLY A 87 3.35 -18.62 -7.70
C GLY A 87 3.27 -19.76 -6.68
N GLY A 88 2.12 -19.93 -6.01
CA GLY A 88 1.89 -21.03 -5.07
C GLY A 88 2.55 -20.83 -3.70
N LYS A 89 2.76 -19.58 -3.28
CA LYS A 89 3.32 -19.31 -1.95
C LYS A 89 2.48 -19.90 -0.83
N ALA A 90 1.15 -19.88 -0.96
CA ALA A 90 0.24 -20.41 0.05
C ALA A 90 0.48 -21.90 0.34
N GLU A 91 0.72 -22.70 -0.71
CA GLU A 91 1.04 -24.12 -0.59
C GLU A 91 2.48 -24.34 -0.10
N ARG A 92 3.44 -23.56 -0.65
CA ARG A 92 4.86 -23.67 -0.29
C ARG A 92 5.11 -23.46 1.20
N PHE A 93 4.37 -22.56 1.82
CA PHE A 93 4.48 -22.24 3.24
C PHE A 93 3.46 -22.96 4.10
N ASP A 94 2.73 -23.95 3.56
CA ASP A 94 1.65 -24.68 4.26
C ASP A 94 0.69 -23.74 5.03
N LEU A 95 0.28 -22.64 4.40
CA LEU A 95 -0.62 -21.70 5.06
C LEU A 95 -1.90 -22.35 5.57
N PRO A 96 -2.51 -23.33 4.87
CA PRO A 96 -3.65 -24.07 5.43
C PRO A 96 -3.34 -24.80 6.74
N GLY A 97 -2.16 -25.40 6.85
CA GLY A 97 -1.69 -26.05 8.09
C GLY A 97 -1.45 -25.02 9.20
N GLU A 98 -0.82 -23.92 8.88
CA GLU A 98 -0.54 -22.83 9.81
C GLU A 98 -1.81 -22.15 10.34
N CYS A 99 -2.84 -21.99 9.49
CA CYS A 99 -4.17 -21.49 9.91
C CYS A 99 -4.83 -22.46 10.91
N ARG A 100 -4.82 -23.76 10.61
CA ARG A 100 -5.38 -24.78 11.54
C ARG A 100 -4.72 -24.76 12.91
N LYS A 101 -3.39 -24.65 12.97
CA LYS A 101 -2.64 -24.57 14.24
C LYS A 101 -3.03 -23.36 15.09
N ARG A 102 -3.42 -22.24 14.44
CA ARG A 102 -3.81 -20.98 15.10
C ARG A 102 -5.32 -20.84 15.32
N GLY A 103 -6.12 -21.82 14.90
CA GLY A 103 -7.59 -21.74 15.00
C GLY A 103 -8.21 -20.70 14.07
N ILE A 104 -7.53 -20.33 12.97
CA ILE A 104 -8.01 -19.37 11.98
C ILE A 104 -8.92 -20.14 10.99
N GLU A 105 -10.14 -19.66 10.80
CA GLU A 105 -11.04 -20.20 9.78
C GLU A 105 -10.48 -19.87 8.39
N LEU A 106 -10.39 -20.87 7.51
CA LEU A 106 -9.85 -20.72 6.18
C LEU A 106 -10.95 -20.82 5.12
N VAL A 107 -10.99 -19.83 4.22
CA VAL A 107 -11.80 -19.84 3.01
C VAL A 107 -10.87 -19.86 1.80
N ILE A 108 -10.83 -20.97 1.09
CA ILE A 108 -10.07 -21.12 -0.16
C ILE A 108 -10.94 -20.65 -1.31
N LEU A 109 -10.45 -19.66 -2.05
CA LEU A 109 -11.15 -19.09 -3.19
C LEU A 109 -10.95 -19.95 -4.44
N GLU A 110 -12.03 -20.41 -5.00
CA GLU A 110 -12.02 -21.12 -6.29
C GLU A 110 -11.91 -20.14 -7.48
N PRO A 111 -11.38 -20.58 -8.62
CA PRO A 111 -11.31 -19.75 -9.81
C PRO A 111 -12.71 -19.32 -10.28
N GLY A 112 -12.93 -18.00 -10.36
CA GLY A 112 -14.21 -17.41 -10.75
C GLY A 112 -15.19 -17.17 -9.60
N GLU A 113 -14.81 -17.49 -8.37
CA GLU A 113 -15.60 -17.16 -7.19
C GLU A 113 -15.60 -15.65 -6.93
N ASP A 114 -16.74 -15.11 -6.54
CA ASP A 114 -16.90 -13.72 -6.16
C ASP A 114 -16.34 -13.50 -4.74
N LEU A 115 -15.11 -12.98 -4.68
CA LEU A 115 -14.44 -12.68 -3.42
C LEU A 115 -15.27 -11.69 -2.58
N LEU A 116 -15.87 -10.67 -3.20
CA LEU A 116 -16.63 -9.65 -2.48
C LEU A 116 -17.81 -10.28 -1.75
N GLN A 117 -18.58 -11.12 -2.45
CA GLN A 117 -19.72 -11.82 -1.86
C GLN A 117 -19.28 -12.75 -0.72
N SER A 118 -18.23 -13.53 -0.94
CA SER A 118 -17.67 -14.44 0.08
C SER A 118 -17.22 -13.69 1.34
N VAL A 119 -16.62 -12.51 1.19
CA VAL A 119 -16.19 -11.66 2.32
C VAL A 119 -17.39 -11.11 3.06
N LEU A 120 -18.42 -10.60 2.37
CA LEU A 120 -19.63 -10.06 2.98
C LEU A 120 -20.40 -11.13 3.77
N ASP A 121 -20.53 -12.34 3.22
CA ASP A 121 -21.21 -13.46 3.87
C ASP A 121 -20.50 -13.85 5.18
N LYS A 122 -19.18 -13.88 5.19
CA LYS A 122 -18.39 -14.15 6.39
C LYS A 122 -18.46 -13.01 7.40
N ALA A 123 -18.33 -11.77 6.96
CA ALA A 123 -18.40 -10.61 7.83
C ALA A 123 -19.73 -10.53 8.59
N THR A 124 -20.84 -10.91 7.95
CA THR A 124 -22.16 -10.93 8.58
C THR A 124 -22.39 -12.13 9.51
N SER A 125 -21.52 -13.16 9.46
CA SER A 125 -21.63 -14.37 10.30
C SER A 125 -21.04 -14.23 11.71
N GLY A 126 -20.61 -13.01 12.11
CA GLY A 126 -20.04 -12.71 13.42
C GLY A 126 -18.52 -12.94 13.50
N VAL A 127 -17.83 -12.92 12.38
CA VAL A 127 -16.37 -12.81 12.30
C VAL A 127 -15.95 -11.46 12.84
N ASN A 128 -14.87 -11.41 13.62
CA ASN A 128 -14.36 -10.17 14.20
C ASN A 128 -12.98 -9.73 13.67
N VAL A 129 -12.33 -10.56 12.84
CA VAL A 129 -11.11 -10.22 12.12
C VAL A 129 -11.15 -10.85 10.74
N LEU A 130 -11.00 -10.03 9.70
CA LEU A 130 -10.86 -10.48 8.32
C LEU A 130 -9.37 -10.60 7.96
N GLY A 131 -9.04 -11.45 7.00
CA GLY A 131 -7.69 -11.50 6.46
C GLY A 131 -7.68 -11.96 5.02
N MET A 132 -6.62 -11.59 4.30
CA MET A 132 -6.44 -11.99 2.91
C MET A 132 -5.01 -12.46 2.63
N ALA A 133 -4.86 -13.72 2.23
CA ALA A 133 -3.62 -14.26 1.68
C ALA A 133 -3.69 -14.24 0.15
N GLY A 134 -3.11 -13.20 -0.45
CA GLY A 134 -3.22 -12.98 -1.90
C GLY A 134 -2.41 -11.80 -2.38
N GLY A 135 -2.72 -11.36 -3.61
CA GLY A 135 -2.12 -10.17 -4.21
C GLY A 135 -2.79 -8.86 -3.78
N ASP A 136 -2.17 -7.74 -4.13
CA ASP A 136 -2.60 -6.39 -3.75
C ASP A 136 -4.06 -6.08 -4.09
N GLY A 137 -4.55 -6.54 -5.25
CA GLY A 137 -5.95 -6.32 -5.66
C GLY A 137 -6.97 -7.01 -4.74
N SER A 138 -6.74 -8.28 -4.38
CA SER A 138 -7.61 -9.01 -3.45
C SER A 138 -7.51 -8.44 -2.03
N GLN A 139 -6.31 -8.05 -1.61
CA GLN A 139 -6.09 -7.40 -0.30
C GLN A 139 -6.81 -6.06 -0.21
N ALA A 140 -6.76 -5.23 -1.26
CA ALA A 140 -7.47 -3.95 -1.31
C ALA A 140 -9.00 -4.14 -1.22
N MET A 141 -9.55 -5.16 -1.90
CA MET A 141 -10.98 -5.48 -1.86
C MET A 141 -11.44 -5.87 -0.44
N VAL A 142 -10.73 -6.81 0.20
CA VAL A 142 -11.04 -7.23 1.58
C VAL A 142 -10.85 -6.07 2.54
N GLY A 143 -9.82 -5.25 2.36
CA GLY A 143 -9.55 -4.06 3.16
C GLY A 143 -10.65 -3.02 3.07
N THR A 144 -11.24 -2.81 1.89
CA THR A 144 -12.37 -1.90 1.72
C THR A 144 -13.57 -2.37 2.54
N VAL A 145 -13.94 -3.65 2.46
CA VAL A 145 -15.04 -4.21 3.24
C VAL A 145 -14.75 -4.15 4.74
N ALA A 146 -13.53 -4.49 5.16
CA ALA A 146 -13.12 -4.41 6.56
C ALA A 146 -13.28 -2.99 7.11
N ALA A 147 -12.81 -1.99 6.36
CA ALA A 147 -12.91 -0.57 6.74
C ALA A 147 -14.36 -0.09 6.81
N GLU A 148 -15.23 -0.46 5.86
CA GLU A 148 -16.65 -0.13 5.86
C GLU A 148 -17.41 -0.71 7.06
N LEU A 149 -17.00 -1.89 7.52
CA LEU A 149 -17.61 -2.59 8.65
C LEU A 149 -16.91 -2.32 9.99
N GLY A 150 -15.82 -1.55 10.00
CA GLY A 150 -15.02 -1.29 11.20
C GLY A 150 -14.36 -2.55 11.77
N LEU A 151 -14.00 -3.52 10.91
CA LEU A 151 -13.33 -4.75 11.29
C LEU A 151 -11.83 -4.65 11.06
N PRO A 152 -10.97 -5.13 11.97
CA PRO A 152 -9.56 -5.29 11.70
C PRO A 152 -9.30 -6.26 10.54
N MET A 153 -8.23 -5.97 9.76
CA MET A 153 -7.80 -6.84 8.67
C MET A 153 -6.35 -7.27 8.83
N VAL A 154 -6.10 -8.56 8.66
CA VAL A 154 -4.75 -9.14 8.57
C VAL A 154 -4.33 -9.27 7.11
N VAL A 155 -3.19 -8.65 6.78
CA VAL A 155 -2.60 -8.69 5.44
C VAL A 155 -1.53 -9.77 5.40
N VAL A 156 -1.78 -10.88 4.66
CA VAL A 156 -0.82 -11.96 4.46
C VAL A 156 -0.19 -11.83 3.06
N PRO A 157 1.13 -11.56 2.96
CA PRO A 157 1.79 -11.18 1.71
C PRO A 157 2.07 -12.38 0.79
N ALA A 158 1.01 -13.11 0.41
CA ALA A 158 1.10 -14.29 -0.46
C ALA A 158 1.09 -13.98 -1.96
N GLY A 159 0.97 -12.72 -2.36
CA GLY A 159 1.02 -12.29 -3.76
C GLY A 159 2.44 -12.18 -4.32
N THR A 160 2.53 -11.74 -5.59
CA THR A 160 3.83 -11.58 -6.29
C THR A 160 4.59 -10.33 -5.83
N ARG A 161 3.91 -9.20 -5.66
CA ARG A 161 4.54 -7.89 -5.37
C ARG A 161 4.37 -7.43 -3.94
N ASN A 162 3.16 -7.59 -3.37
CA ASN A 162 2.82 -7.26 -1.99
C ASN A 162 3.14 -5.80 -1.62
N HIS A 163 2.73 -4.85 -2.48
CA HIS A 163 2.97 -3.43 -2.24
C HIS A 163 2.18 -2.92 -1.03
N LEU A 164 0.94 -3.40 -0.84
CA LEU A 164 0.14 -3.03 0.31
C LEU A 164 0.83 -3.38 1.63
N ALA A 165 1.41 -4.59 1.73
CA ALA A 165 2.18 -4.97 2.92
C ALA A 165 3.37 -4.04 3.16
N LEU A 166 4.08 -3.66 2.08
CA LEU A 166 5.20 -2.73 2.16
C LEU A 166 4.76 -1.33 2.61
N ASP A 167 3.66 -0.82 2.07
CA ASP A 167 3.11 0.50 2.39
C ASP A 167 2.64 0.58 3.86
N LEU A 168 2.15 -0.54 4.41
CA LEU A 168 1.81 -0.69 5.82
C LEU A 168 3.03 -0.94 6.72
N GLY A 169 4.25 -1.00 6.17
CA GLY A 169 5.48 -1.27 6.92
C GLY A 169 5.59 -2.72 7.42
N LEU A 170 4.89 -3.66 6.80
CA LEU A 170 4.97 -5.09 7.10
C LEU A 170 6.08 -5.74 6.28
N ASP A 171 6.65 -6.84 6.80
CA ASP A 171 7.59 -7.66 6.02
C ASP A 171 6.83 -8.41 4.92
N ARG A 172 6.96 -7.94 3.68
CA ARG A 172 6.33 -8.55 2.50
C ARG A 172 6.82 -9.96 2.16
N THR A 173 7.82 -10.48 2.87
CA THR A 173 8.40 -11.82 2.68
C THR A 173 7.99 -12.79 3.78
N ASP A 174 7.56 -12.31 4.93
CA ASP A 174 7.13 -13.11 6.06
C ASP A 174 5.63 -13.47 5.95
N VAL A 175 5.38 -14.53 5.19
CA VAL A 175 4.02 -15.01 4.91
C VAL A 175 3.40 -15.71 6.12
N VAL A 176 4.20 -16.46 6.88
CA VAL A 176 3.73 -17.24 8.03
C VAL A 176 3.59 -16.36 9.27
N GLY A 177 4.60 -15.52 9.55
CA GLY A 177 4.57 -14.61 10.69
C GLY A 177 3.43 -13.58 10.61
N ALA A 178 2.98 -13.23 9.40
CA ALA A 178 1.80 -12.39 9.23
C ALA A 178 0.52 -12.97 9.88
N LEU A 179 0.42 -14.30 10.03
CA LEU A 179 -0.70 -14.95 10.70
C LEU A 179 -0.72 -14.71 12.21
N ASP A 180 0.40 -14.36 12.81
CA ASP A 180 0.49 -14.09 14.25
C ASP A 180 -0.31 -12.82 14.63
N ALA A 181 -0.64 -11.97 13.64
CA ALA A 181 -1.52 -10.82 13.83
C ALA A 181 -2.98 -11.17 14.15
N TYR A 182 -3.39 -12.43 14.02
CA TYR A 182 -4.67 -12.91 14.58
C TYR A 182 -4.63 -13.08 16.11
N GLY A 183 -3.45 -13.12 16.70
CA GLY A 183 -3.25 -13.02 18.13
C GLY A 183 -3.30 -11.58 18.63
N GLU A 184 -2.55 -11.26 19.68
CA GLU A 184 -2.39 -9.87 20.12
C GLU A 184 -1.58 -9.10 19.09
N ALA A 185 -2.14 -8.02 18.56
CA ALA A 185 -1.55 -7.23 17.51
C ALA A 185 -1.67 -5.72 17.77
N VAL A 186 -0.97 -4.94 16.97
CA VAL A 186 -1.08 -3.49 16.96
C VAL A 186 -1.61 -3.08 15.59
N GLU A 187 -2.79 -2.45 15.57
CA GLU A 187 -3.39 -1.90 14.36
C GLU A 187 -2.58 -0.69 13.87
N ARG A 188 -2.39 -0.61 12.55
CA ARG A 188 -1.66 0.47 11.88
C ARG A 188 -2.52 1.18 10.86
#